data_16bbe41cec868751f3646e7ba71fc9ff
#
_entry.id   16bbe41cec868751f3646e7ba71fc9ff
#
_cell.length_a   1.000
_cell.length_b   1.000
_cell.length_c   1.000
_cell.angle_alpha   90.00
_cell.angle_beta   90.00
_cell.angle_gamma   90.00
#
_symmetry.space_group_name_H-M   'P 1'
#
loop_
_entity.id
_entity.type
_entity.pdbx_description
1 polymer ?
#
loop_
_entity_poly.entity_id
_entity_poly.type
_entity_poly.pdbx_seq_one_letter_code
_entity_poly.pdbx_strand_id
1 'polypeptide(L)'
;MIKAVTVILVIGAAVGAQQIKKVPIQSTPAASGREMFAAYCAVCHGTAGKGDGPVAKALKNRPVDLTTLSRNNGGTFPQVRVMGYITGEETVVAHGTRDMPIWGELFRSLDPNSRELSDLRVHNLAEYVKALQAK
;
A
#
# COMPACT_ATOMS: atom_id res chain seq x y z
N MET A 1 67.25 19.20 -20.72
CA MET A 1 65.86 19.71 -20.44
C MET A 1 64.92 18.57 -20.65
N ILE A 2 64.49 17.90 -19.55
CA ILE A 2 63.58 16.74 -19.57
C ILE A 2 62.17 17.28 -19.32
N LYS A 3 61.24 17.13 -20.31
CA LYS A 3 59.85 17.52 -20.17
C LYS A 3 59.09 16.37 -19.46
N ALA A 4 58.62 16.63 -18.24
CA ALA A 4 57.77 15.71 -17.53
C ALA A 4 56.37 15.74 -18.17
N VAL A 5 55.89 14.57 -18.64
CA VAL A 5 54.54 14.39 -19.12
C VAL A 5 53.70 13.91 -17.94
N THR A 6 52.80 14.77 -17.47
CA THR A 6 51.83 14.42 -16.41
C THR A 6 50.66 13.65 -17.03
N VAL A 7 50.53 12.36 -16.73
CA VAL A 7 49.37 11.55 -17.11
C VAL A 7 48.29 11.74 -16.07
N ILE A 8 47.19 12.38 -16.44
CA ILE A 8 45.98 12.50 -15.58
C ILE A 8 45.13 11.27 -15.79
N LEU A 9 45.06 10.42 -14.76
CA LEU A 9 44.21 9.24 -14.73
C LEU A 9 42.79 9.68 -14.34
N VAL A 10 41.88 9.72 -15.30
CA VAL A 10 40.44 9.98 -15.04
C VAL A 10 39.78 8.69 -14.57
N ILE A 11 39.53 8.56 -13.27
CA ILE A 11 38.75 7.44 -12.69
C ILE A 11 37.29 7.76 -12.94
N GLY A 12 36.69 7.13 -13.95
CA GLY A 12 35.26 7.19 -14.22
C GLY A 12 34.50 6.38 -13.15
N ALA A 13 33.78 7.05 -12.24
CA ALA A 13 32.84 6.40 -11.34
C ALA A 13 31.67 5.85 -12.16
N ALA A 14 31.60 4.54 -12.32
CA ALA A 14 30.42 3.88 -12.89
C ALA A 14 29.27 4.02 -11.89
N VAL A 15 28.33 4.93 -12.15
CA VAL A 15 27.05 5.00 -11.43
C VAL A 15 26.23 3.79 -11.88
N GLY A 16 26.25 2.73 -11.06
CA GLY A 16 25.41 1.57 -11.28
C GLY A 16 23.94 1.96 -11.21
N ALA A 17 23.25 1.93 -12.34
CA ALA A 17 21.80 2.09 -12.38
C ALA A 17 21.17 0.94 -11.59
N GLN A 18 20.54 1.24 -10.44
CA GLN A 18 19.78 0.25 -9.67
C GLN A 18 18.56 -0.16 -10.49
N GLN A 19 18.55 -1.40 -10.95
CA GLN A 19 17.37 -1.96 -11.62
C GLN A 19 16.27 -2.22 -10.60
N ILE A 20 15.13 -1.54 -10.74
CA ILE A 20 13.93 -1.79 -9.96
C ILE A 20 13.37 -3.15 -10.41
N LYS A 21 13.53 -4.16 -9.57
CA LYS A 21 12.95 -5.49 -9.83
C LYS A 21 11.46 -5.43 -9.57
N LYS A 22 10.66 -5.54 -10.63
CA LYS A 22 9.20 -5.68 -10.50
C LYS A 22 8.91 -7.08 -9.95
N VAL A 23 8.28 -7.15 -8.78
CA VAL A 23 7.82 -8.40 -8.17
C VAL A 23 6.32 -8.51 -8.45
N PRO A 24 5.84 -9.62 -9.04
CA PRO A 24 4.41 -9.83 -9.22
C PRO A 24 3.68 -9.80 -7.87
N ILE A 25 2.48 -9.23 -7.86
CA ILE A 25 1.62 -9.26 -6.67
C ILE A 25 1.28 -10.73 -6.36
N GLN A 26 1.44 -11.12 -5.11
CA GLN A 26 1.05 -12.46 -4.67
C GLN A 26 -0.48 -12.56 -4.65
N SER A 27 -1.05 -13.53 -5.37
CA SER A 27 -2.47 -13.78 -5.32
C SER A 27 -2.87 -14.40 -3.98
N THR A 28 -3.97 -13.93 -3.42
CA THR A 28 -4.59 -14.45 -2.20
C THR A 28 -6.04 -14.85 -2.51
N PRO A 29 -6.67 -15.75 -1.69
CA PRO A 29 -8.08 -16.06 -1.84
C PRO A 29 -8.96 -14.80 -1.72
N ALA A 30 -9.85 -14.57 -2.69
CA ALA A 30 -10.79 -13.44 -2.67
C ALA A 30 -11.75 -13.47 -1.46
N ALA A 31 -12.02 -14.67 -0.94
CA ALA A 31 -12.89 -14.87 0.23
C ALA A 31 -12.23 -14.54 1.57
N SER A 32 -10.89 -14.37 1.61
CA SER A 32 -10.16 -14.18 2.86
C SER A 32 -9.68 -12.73 3.04
N GLY A 33 -10.51 -11.88 3.64
CA GLY A 33 -10.12 -10.51 4.01
C GLY A 33 -8.89 -10.46 4.91
N ARG A 34 -8.74 -11.45 5.80
CA ARG A 34 -7.59 -11.57 6.69
C ARG A 34 -6.28 -11.82 5.93
N GLU A 35 -6.29 -12.76 4.98
CA GLU A 35 -5.09 -13.05 4.19
C GLU A 35 -4.71 -11.90 3.28
N MET A 36 -5.71 -11.26 2.65
CA MET A 36 -5.50 -10.05 1.86
C MET A 36 -4.92 -8.92 2.70
N PHE A 37 -5.46 -8.69 3.91
CA PHE A 37 -4.94 -7.68 4.81
C PHE A 37 -3.48 -7.95 5.20
N ALA A 38 -3.16 -9.19 5.56
CA ALA A 38 -1.80 -9.58 5.91
C ALA A 38 -0.82 -9.40 4.74
N ALA A 39 -1.24 -9.75 3.52
CA ALA A 39 -0.39 -9.70 2.34
C ALA A 39 -0.20 -8.28 1.77
N TYR A 40 -1.23 -7.43 1.85
CA TYR A 40 -1.25 -6.17 1.11
C TYR A 40 -1.27 -4.92 2.00
N CYS A 41 -1.85 -5.00 3.18
CA CYS A 41 -2.12 -3.84 4.03
C CYS A 41 -1.20 -3.76 5.26
N ALA A 42 -0.86 -4.92 5.85
CA ALA A 42 -0.12 -4.97 7.11
C ALA A 42 1.29 -4.37 7.04
N VAL A 43 1.91 -4.33 5.86
CA VAL A 43 3.24 -3.72 5.67
C VAL A 43 3.24 -2.23 6.05
N CYS A 44 2.12 -1.53 5.85
CA CYS A 44 1.93 -0.13 6.24
C CYS A 44 1.10 -0.01 7.52
N HIS A 45 -0.05 -0.70 7.59
CA HIS A 45 -1.02 -0.54 8.68
C HIS A 45 -0.72 -1.38 9.93
N GLY A 46 0.28 -2.28 9.88
CA GLY A 46 0.55 -3.23 10.96
C GLY A 46 -0.43 -4.41 10.97
N THR A 47 -0.03 -5.52 11.58
CA THR A 47 -0.85 -6.74 11.64
C THR A 47 -2.14 -6.56 12.45
N ALA A 48 -2.13 -5.62 13.40
CA ALA A 48 -3.29 -5.23 14.21
C ALA A 48 -4.06 -4.02 13.64
N GLY A 49 -3.64 -3.45 12.50
CA GLY A 49 -4.29 -2.31 11.87
C GLY A 49 -4.04 -0.96 12.54
N LYS A 50 -3.03 -0.83 13.41
CA LYS A 50 -2.76 0.38 14.22
C LYS A 50 -1.92 1.46 13.52
N GLY A 51 -1.59 1.29 12.23
CA GLY A 51 -0.75 2.22 11.50
C GLY A 51 0.73 2.13 11.87
N ASP A 52 1.17 1.02 12.43
CA ASP A 52 2.50 0.75 12.97
C ASP A 52 3.28 -0.30 12.16
N GLY A 53 2.91 -0.52 10.91
CA GLY A 53 3.58 -1.46 10.02
C GLY A 53 5.06 -1.09 9.79
N PRO A 54 5.87 -2.07 9.35
CA PRO A 54 7.33 -1.90 9.24
C PRO A 54 7.76 -0.72 8.37
N VAL A 55 6.98 -0.34 7.35
CA VAL A 55 7.30 0.81 6.49
C VAL A 55 6.65 2.12 6.93
N ALA A 56 5.78 2.10 7.96
CA ALA A 56 5.02 3.28 8.39
C ALA A 56 5.89 4.50 8.72
N LYS A 57 7.08 4.28 9.29
CA LYS A 57 8.02 5.35 9.64
C LYS A 57 8.69 5.99 8.44
N ALA A 58 8.74 5.31 7.30
CA ALA A 58 9.35 5.80 6.07
C ALA A 58 8.36 6.57 5.19
N LEU A 59 7.05 6.52 5.50
CA LEU A 59 6.02 7.23 4.77
C LEU A 59 5.93 8.70 5.21
N LYS A 60 5.68 9.59 4.25
CA LYS A 60 5.48 11.03 4.53
C LYS A 60 4.31 11.27 5.47
N ASN A 61 3.21 10.55 5.23
CA ASN A 61 2.03 10.57 6.09
C ASN A 61 1.91 9.23 6.78
N ARG A 62 1.77 9.26 8.08
CA ARG A 62 1.62 8.03 8.86
C ARG A 62 0.29 7.34 8.51
N PRO A 63 0.26 6.01 8.28
CA PRO A 63 -0.99 5.30 8.09
C PRO A 63 -1.93 5.49 9.27
N VAL A 64 -3.21 5.66 9.01
CA VAL A 64 -4.22 5.83 10.05
C VAL A 64 -4.39 4.54 10.86
N ASP A 65 -4.75 4.68 12.13
CA ASP A 65 -5.18 3.58 12.98
C ASP A 65 -6.56 3.10 12.52
N LEU A 66 -6.60 1.96 11.83
CA LEU A 66 -7.82 1.38 11.29
C LEU A 66 -8.77 0.85 12.37
N THR A 67 -8.29 0.63 13.60
CA THR A 67 -9.12 0.11 14.69
C THR A 67 -10.07 1.14 15.29
N THR A 68 -9.89 2.41 14.93
CA THR A 68 -10.64 3.54 15.49
C THR A 68 -11.67 4.15 14.54
N LEU A 69 -11.84 3.59 13.35
CA LEU A 69 -12.69 4.18 12.32
C LEU A 69 -14.15 4.34 12.77
N SER A 70 -14.72 3.33 13.44
CA SER A 70 -16.09 3.42 13.97
C SER A 70 -16.21 4.53 15.01
N ARG A 71 -15.28 4.59 15.97
CA ARG A 71 -15.28 5.63 17.01
C ARG A 71 -15.19 7.03 16.42
N ASN A 72 -14.35 7.21 15.41
CA ASN A 72 -14.14 8.50 14.75
C ASN A 72 -15.30 8.87 13.79
N ASN A 73 -16.24 7.96 13.59
CA ASN A 73 -17.42 8.14 12.74
C ASN A 73 -18.73 7.94 13.54
N GLY A 74 -18.78 8.48 14.75
CA GLY A 74 -20.00 8.46 15.56
C GLY A 74 -20.48 7.07 16.00
N GLY A 75 -19.57 6.10 16.14
CA GLY A 75 -19.88 4.72 16.56
C GLY A 75 -20.22 3.78 15.40
N THR A 76 -20.36 4.29 14.17
CA THR A 76 -20.72 3.48 13.00
C THR A 76 -19.52 3.28 12.09
N PHE A 77 -19.26 2.03 11.68
CA PHE A 77 -18.18 1.74 10.75
C PHE A 77 -18.48 2.33 9.35
N PRO A 78 -17.60 3.17 8.79
CA PRO A 78 -17.84 3.87 7.54
C PRO A 78 -17.49 2.99 6.33
N GLN A 79 -18.22 1.88 6.14
CA GLN A 79 -17.91 0.82 5.17
C GLN A 79 -17.72 1.34 3.74
N VAL A 80 -18.65 2.14 3.23
CA VAL A 80 -18.59 2.68 1.86
C VAL A 80 -17.32 3.51 1.66
N ARG A 81 -16.99 4.36 2.64
CA ARG A 81 -15.79 5.18 2.58
C ARG A 81 -14.52 4.32 2.62
N VAL A 82 -14.48 3.28 3.45
CA VAL A 82 -13.34 2.34 3.52
C VAL A 82 -13.15 1.64 2.17
N MET A 83 -14.24 1.15 1.57
CA MET A 83 -14.19 0.55 0.23
C MET A 83 -13.69 1.56 -0.82
N GLY A 84 -14.16 2.81 -0.78
CA GLY A 84 -13.72 3.88 -1.66
C GLY A 84 -12.22 4.19 -1.53
N TYR A 85 -11.66 4.15 -0.32
CA TYR A 85 -10.19 4.28 -0.13
C TYR A 85 -9.43 3.10 -0.74
N ILE A 86 -9.93 1.89 -0.58
CA ILE A 86 -9.31 0.68 -1.14
C ILE A 86 -9.35 0.73 -2.68
N THR A 87 -10.49 1.08 -3.27
CA THR A 87 -10.66 1.15 -4.73
C THR A 87 -9.95 2.35 -5.35
N GLY A 88 -9.71 3.39 -4.56
CA GLY A 88 -9.16 4.66 -5.02
C GLY A 88 -10.19 5.67 -5.49
N GLU A 89 -11.49 5.39 -5.33
CA GLU A 89 -12.59 6.33 -5.62
C GLU A 89 -12.65 7.48 -4.62
N GLU A 90 -12.37 7.18 -3.34
CA GLU A 90 -12.17 8.22 -2.32
C GLU A 90 -10.74 8.76 -2.41
N THR A 91 -10.63 10.01 -2.75
CA THR A 91 -9.37 10.76 -2.70
C THR A 91 -9.35 11.62 -1.46
N VAL A 92 -8.30 11.53 -0.65
CA VAL A 92 -7.98 12.59 0.30
C VAL A 92 -7.46 13.77 -0.53
N VAL A 93 -8.36 14.56 -1.08
CA VAL A 93 -8.07 15.68 -2.00
C VAL A 93 -7.24 16.78 -1.32
N ALA A 94 -7.10 16.75 0.00
CA ALA A 94 -6.62 17.89 0.71
C ALA A 94 -5.10 18.16 0.61
N HIS A 95 -4.21 17.17 0.53
CA HIS A 95 -2.78 17.49 0.77
C HIS A 95 -1.77 16.52 0.16
N GLY A 96 -1.67 16.41 -1.14
CA GLY A 96 -0.47 15.86 -1.78
C GLY A 96 -0.58 14.40 -2.26
N THR A 97 0.57 13.79 -2.52
CA THR A 97 0.69 12.47 -3.10
C THR A 97 -0.01 11.40 -2.27
N ARG A 98 -0.74 10.52 -2.95
CA ARG A 98 -1.39 9.36 -2.36
C ARG A 98 -0.31 8.35 -1.93
N ASP A 99 -0.09 8.21 -0.62
CA ASP A 99 0.87 7.24 -0.09
C ASP A 99 0.29 5.80 -0.08
N MET A 100 -1.04 5.66 0.02
CA MET A 100 -1.73 4.37 -0.07
C MET A 100 -1.95 3.98 -1.53
N PRO A 101 -1.53 2.76 -1.95
CA PRO A 101 -1.79 2.26 -3.30
C PRO A 101 -3.28 2.17 -3.64
N ILE A 102 -3.60 2.28 -4.93
CA ILE A 102 -4.95 2.02 -5.46
C ILE A 102 -5.11 0.52 -5.68
N TRP A 103 -5.77 -0.14 -4.74
CA TRP A 103 -5.92 -1.59 -4.78
C TRP A 103 -6.98 -2.07 -5.77
N GLY A 104 -7.96 -1.23 -6.12
CA GLY A 104 -9.01 -1.60 -7.07
C GLY A 104 -8.48 -2.04 -8.42
N GLU A 105 -7.48 -1.34 -8.98
CA GLU A 105 -6.83 -1.73 -10.25
C GLU A 105 -6.01 -3.02 -10.09
N LEU A 106 -5.28 -3.14 -8.97
CA LEU A 106 -4.50 -4.34 -8.68
C LEU A 106 -5.39 -5.57 -8.53
N PHE A 107 -6.51 -5.48 -7.85
CA PHE A 107 -7.46 -6.59 -7.69
C PHE A 107 -8.10 -6.98 -9.01
N ARG A 108 -8.42 -6.02 -9.89
CA ARG A 108 -8.87 -6.32 -11.27
C ARG A 108 -7.80 -7.06 -12.08
N SER A 109 -6.53 -6.74 -11.87
CA SER A 109 -5.43 -7.43 -12.57
C SER A 109 -5.21 -8.86 -12.11
N LEU A 110 -5.59 -9.21 -10.87
CA LEU A 110 -5.53 -10.58 -10.36
C LEU A 110 -6.65 -11.47 -10.93
N ASP A 111 -7.80 -10.87 -11.22
CA ASP A 111 -8.99 -11.57 -11.71
C ASP A 111 -9.52 -10.86 -12.98
N PRO A 112 -8.76 -10.85 -14.10
CA PRO A 112 -9.06 -10.02 -15.26
C PRO A 112 -10.38 -10.39 -15.96
N ASN A 113 -10.85 -11.62 -15.76
CA ASN A 113 -12.09 -12.15 -16.35
C ASN A 113 -13.30 -12.09 -15.41
N SER A 114 -13.13 -11.58 -14.18
CA SER A 114 -14.23 -11.50 -13.20
C SER A 114 -14.14 -10.21 -12.38
N ARG A 115 -15.02 -9.29 -12.70
CA ARG A 115 -15.22 -8.07 -11.91
C ARG A 115 -15.77 -8.40 -10.53
N GLU A 116 -16.65 -9.39 -10.45
CA GLU A 116 -17.27 -9.86 -9.21
C GLU A 116 -16.24 -10.34 -8.20
N LEU A 117 -15.17 -11.01 -8.63
CA LEU A 117 -14.07 -11.39 -7.72
C LEU A 117 -13.29 -10.20 -7.21
N SER A 118 -13.06 -9.18 -8.04
CA SER A 118 -12.42 -7.94 -7.60
C SER A 118 -13.27 -7.22 -6.55
N ASP A 119 -14.57 -7.10 -6.78
CA ASP A 119 -15.52 -6.47 -5.86
C ASP A 119 -15.64 -7.27 -4.56
N LEU A 120 -15.63 -8.60 -4.63
CA LEU A 120 -15.62 -9.49 -3.48
C LEU A 120 -14.35 -9.30 -2.62
N ARG A 121 -13.18 -9.11 -3.25
CA ARG A 121 -11.93 -8.79 -2.53
C ARG A 121 -12.07 -7.51 -1.71
N VAL A 122 -12.57 -6.45 -2.33
CA VAL A 122 -12.76 -5.15 -1.68
C VAL A 122 -13.74 -5.27 -0.51
N HIS A 123 -14.87 -5.97 -0.73
CA HIS A 123 -15.88 -6.20 0.29
C HIS A 123 -15.31 -6.96 1.49
N ASN A 124 -14.71 -8.13 1.26
CA ASN A 124 -14.17 -8.98 2.33
C ASN A 124 -13.01 -8.31 3.08
N LEU A 125 -12.20 -7.51 2.39
CA LEU A 125 -11.15 -6.72 3.03
C LEU A 125 -11.75 -5.64 3.94
N ALA A 126 -12.81 -4.94 3.51
CA ALA A 126 -13.51 -3.96 4.32
C ALA A 126 -14.21 -4.62 5.54
N GLU A 127 -14.81 -5.79 5.38
CA GLU A 127 -15.39 -6.56 6.50
C GLU A 127 -14.31 -6.99 7.52
N TYR A 128 -13.13 -7.38 7.05
CA TYR A 128 -12.03 -7.67 7.97
C TYR A 128 -11.60 -6.42 8.75
N VAL A 129 -11.46 -5.27 8.10
CA VAL A 129 -11.14 -4.00 8.79
C VAL A 129 -12.24 -3.63 9.79
N LYS A 130 -13.51 -3.88 9.47
CA LYS A 130 -14.63 -3.72 10.40
C LYS A 130 -14.50 -4.62 11.62
N ALA A 131 -14.04 -5.85 11.45
CA ALA A 131 -13.83 -6.77 12.57
C ALA A 131 -12.64 -6.34 13.48
N LEU A 132 -11.74 -5.49 13.00
CA LEU A 132 -10.64 -4.94 13.80
C LEU A 132 -11.07 -3.77 14.71
N GLN A 133 -12.32 -3.27 14.62
CA GLN A 133 -12.73 -2.10 15.39
C GLN A 133 -12.61 -2.35 16.89
N ALA A 134 -11.98 -1.40 17.60
CA ALA A 134 -11.95 -1.39 19.05
C ALA A 134 -13.39 -1.25 19.61
N LYS A 135 -13.70 -2.06 20.62
CA LYS A 135 -14.97 -2.01 21.35
C LYS A 135 -15.01 -0.82 22.28
#